data_22836fc73d2cb53c460f8e66c65e334d
#
_entry.id   22836fc73d2cb53c460f8e66c65e334d
#
_cell.length_a   1.000
_cell.length_b   1.000
_cell.length_c   1.000
_cell.angle_alpha   90.00
_cell.angle_beta   90.00
_cell.angle_gamma   90.00
#
_symmetry.space_group_name_H-M   'P 1'
#
loop_
_entity.id
_entity.type
_entity.pdbx_description
1 polymer ?
#
loop_
_entity_poly.entity_id
_entity_poly.type
_entity_poly.pdbx_seq_one_letter_code
_entity_poly.pdbx_strand_id
1 'polypeptide(L)'
;WINFGGGHHITRKDYDVDRLIEVIRDFKARYNDITVYLEPGEAVGWQTGPLVASVLDIIHNGMDIAILDVSAEAHMPDTLAMPYRAEVRGAGEAGEKPYTYRLGGNTCLAGDIMGDYSFDQPLKVGDKIVFEDQIHYTMVKTTTFNGVQHPSIAIWTKDNQLKMVREFGYEDFKNRLS
;
A
#
# COMPACT_ATOMS: atom_id res chain seq x y z
N TRP A 1 -12.59 10.29 -30.24
CA TRP A 1 -12.18 10.40 -28.84
C TRP A 1 -10.71 9.99 -28.65
N ILE A 2 -10.12 10.45 -27.58
CA ILE A 2 -8.79 10.05 -27.16
C ILE A 2 -8.76 9.84 -25.66
N ASN A 3 -7.92 8.90 -25.18
CA ASN A 3 -7.69 8.65 -23.77
C ASN A 3 -6.24 9.01 -23.42
N PHE A 4 -6.04 9.92 -22.47
CA PHE A 4 -4.71 10.31 -21.99
C PHE A 4 -4.19 9.36 -20.89
N GLY A 5 -4.96 8.34 -20.53
CA GLY A 5 -4.57 7.32 -19.56
C GLY A 5 -4.67 7.76 -18.11
N GLY A 6 -4.00 6.98 -17.26
CA GLY A 6 -3.93 7.20 -15.82
C GLY A 6 -2.71 8.00 -15.37
N GLY A 7 -2.40 7.94 -14.06
CA GLY A 7 -1.25 8.62 -13.47
C GLY A 7 -1.45 10.11 -13.16
N HIS A 8 -2.64 10.64 -13.44
CA HIS A 8 -2.98 12.03 -13.11
C HIS A 8 -3.44 12.13 -11.65
N HIS A 9 -2.54 12.51 -10.76
CA HIS A 9 -2.80 12.64 -9.32
C HIS A 9 -3.59 13.91 -8.96
N ILE A 10 -4.78 14.07 -9.51
CA ILE A 10 -5.63 15.27 -9.41
C ILE A 10 -6.10 15.61 -7.99
N THR A 11 -5.97 14.69 -7.05
CA THR A 11 -6.31 14.88 -5.62
C THR A 11 -5.11 15.28 -4.77
N ARG A 12 -3.90 15.22 -5.31
CA ARG A 12 -2.67 15.62 -4.63
C ARG A 12 -2.57 17.13 -4.57
N LYS A 13 -2.16 17.68 -3.41
CA LYS A 13 -2.09 19.13 -3.16
C LYS A 13 -1.11 19.88 -4.08
N ASP A 14 -0.06 19.19 -4.53
CA ASP A 14 0.99 19.73 -5.40
C ASP A 14 0.74 19.43 -6.89
N TYR A 15 -0.39 18.83 -7.25
CA TYR A 15 -0.76 18.59 -8.64
C TYR A 15 -1.43 19.81 -9.25
N ASP A 16 -0.88 20.29 -10.36
CA ASP A 16 -1.40 21.46 -11.08
C ASP A 16 -2.60 21.07 -11.96
N VAL A 17 -3.78 21.07 -11.35
CA VAL A 17 -5.05 20.75 -12.03
C VAL A 17 -5.38 21.79 -13.10
N ASP A 18 -5.08 23.06 -12.87
CA ASP A 18 -5.35 24.15 -13.83
C ASP A 18 -4.53 23.95 -15.10
N ARG A 19 -3.27 23.55 -14.95
CA ARG A 19 -2.42 23.21 -16.09
C ARG A 19 -2.95 22.01 -16.88
N LEU A 20 -3.45 20.99 -16.21
CA LEU A 20 -4.11 19.85 -16.88
C LEU A 20 -5.31 20.32 -17.70
N ILE A 21 -6.16 21.17 -17.12
CA ILE A 21 -7.33 21.73 -17.80
C ILE A 21 -6.93 22.54 -19.04
N GLU A 22 -5.91 23.40 -18.94
CA GLU A 22 -5.38 24.16 -20.07
C GLU A 22 -4.92 23.24 -21.20
N VAL A 23 -4.09 22.22 -20.88
CA VAL A 23 -3.59 21.27 -21.87
C VAL A 23 -4.72 20.55 -22.58
N ILE A 24 -5.75 20.13 -21.84
CA ILE A 24 -6.92 19.46 -22.43
C ILE A 24 -7.70 20.42 -23.33
N ARG A 25 -7.92 21.66 -22.92
CA ARG A 25 -8.61 22.68 -23.72
C ARG A 25 -7.87 22.97 -25.01
N ASP A 26 -6.56 23.18 -24.95
CA ASP A 26 -5.73 23.43 -26.12
C ASP A 26 -5.73 22.25 -27.09
N PHE A 27 -5.68 21.04 -26.55
CA PHE A 27 -5.76 19.82 -27.34
C PHE A 27 -7.12 19.71 -28.06
N LYS A 28 -8.22 19.91 -27.34
CA LYS A 28 -9.58 19.91 -27.92
C LYS A 28 -9.74 20.96 -29.00
N ALA A 29 -9.27 22.19 -28.77
CA ALA A 29 -9.32 23.26 -29.75
C ALA A 29 -8.55 22.92 -31.06
N ARG A 30 -7.44 22.20 -30.93
CA ARG A 30 -6.61 21.76 -32.09
C ARG A 30 -7.25 20.62 -32.89
N TYR A 31 -8.06 19.77 -32.25
CA TYR A 31 -8.61 18.56 -32.86
C TYR A 31 -10.16 18.51 -32.89
N ASN A 32 -10.77 19.62 -33.32
CA ASN A 32 -12.23 19.73 -33.55
C ASN A 32 -13.07 19.30 -32.33
N ASP A 33 -12.70 19.77 -31.15
CA ASP A 33 -13.39 19.50 -29.88
C ASP A 33 -13.54 17.99 -29.55
N ILE A 34 -12.54 17.20 -29.90
CA ILE A 34 -12.49 15.77 -29.61
C ILE A 34 -12.75 15.48 -28.13
N THR A 35 -13.47 14.40 -27.84
CA THR A 35 -13.68 13.95 -26.45
C THR A 35 -12.39 13.39 -25.87
N VAL A 36 -12.00 13.89 -24.70
CA VAL A 36 -10.82 13.44 -23.94
C VAL A 36 -11.27 12.68 -22.71
N TYR A 37 -10.72 11.49 -22.51
CA TYR A 37 -10.87 10.66 -21.32
C TYR A 37 -9.57 10.66 -20.50
N LEU A 38 -9.71 10.52 -19.18
CA LEU A 38 -8.65 10.28 -18.22
C LEU A 38 -9.02 9.07 -17.37
N GLU A 39 -8.01 8.39 -16.79
CA GLU A 39 -8.17 7.23 -15.92
C GLU A 39 -7.44 7.42 -14.57
N PRO A 40 -7.78 8.45 -13.78
CA PRO A 40 -7.05 8.81 -12.55
C PRO A 40 -7.39 7.88 -11.37
N GLY A 41 -7.28 6.55 -11.53
CA GLY A 41 -7.72 5.55 -10.54
C GLY A 41 -7.06 5.72 -9.18
N GLU A 42 -5.73 5.77 -9.14
CA GLU A 42 -4.98 5.94 -7.89
C GLU A 42 -5.36 7.25 -7.18
N ALA A 43 -5.53 8.33 -7.91
CA ALA A 43 -5.91 9.62 -7.33
C ALA A 43 -7.25 9.59 -6.59
N VAL A 44 -8.19 8.74 -7.00
CA VAL A 44 -9.50 8.59 -6.34
C VAL A 44 -9.38 7.85 -5.02
N GLY A 45 -8.49 6.83 -4.96
CA GLY A 45 -8.27 6.01 -3.76
C GLY A 45 -7.16 6.53 -2.84
N TRP A 46 -6.43 7.56 -3.24
CA TRP A 46 -5.25 8.03 -2.53
C TRP A 46 -5.56 8.53 -1.12
N GLN A 47 -4.74 8.11 -0.14
CA GLN A 47 -4.87 8.44 1.29
C GLN A 47 -6.22 8.06 1.92
N THR A 48 -6.89 7.02 1.39
CA THR A 48 -8.19 6.59 1.90
C THR A 48 -8.15 5.29 2.69
N GLY A 49 -7.04 4.54 2.66
CA GLY A 49 -6.94 3.31 3.43
C GLY A 49 -5.51 2.79 3.61
N PRO A 50 -5.09 2.55 4.86
CA PRO A 50 -3.84 1.90 5.20
C PRO A 50 -3.97 0.37 5.26
N LEU A 51 -2.83 -0.32 5.19
CA LEU A 51 -2.66 -1.70 5.60
C LEU A 51 -2.09 -1.72 7.02
N VAL A 52 -2.77 -2.40 7.94
CA VAL A 52 -2.33 -2.54 9.33
C VAL A 52 -1.75 -3.92 9.56
N ALA A 53 -0.51 -3.98 9.99
CA ALA A 53 0.21 -5.19 10.33
C ALA A 53 0.50 -5.27 11.84
N SER A 54 0.82 -6.47 12.32
CA SER A 54 1.33 -6.70 13.67
C SER A 54 2.74 -7.27 13.60
N VAL A 55 3.60 -6.85 14.53
CA VAL A 55 4.90 -7.46 14.74
C VAL A 55 4.71 -8.85 15.37
N LEU A 56 5.15 -9.89 14.68
CA LEU A 56 5.08 -11.29 15.14
C LEU A 56 6.32 -11.68 15.93
N ASP A 57 7.49 -11.21 15.48
CA ASP A 57 8.78 -11.53 16.11
C ASP A 57 9.81 -10.44 15.79
N ILE A 58 10.85 -10.37 16.62
CA ILE A 58 12.00 -9.49 16.40
C ILE A 58 13.26 -10.33 16.53
N ILE A 59 14.04 -10.39 15.45
CA ILE A 59 15.27 -11.16 15.37
C ILE A 59 16.44 -10.26 15.02
N HIS A 60 17.65 -10.70 15.35
CA HIS A 60 18.89 -10.03 14.98
C HIS A 60 19.68 -10.88 14.00
N ASN A 61 19.95 -10.33 12.80
CA ASN A 61 20.84 -10.94 11.81
C ASN A 61 21.60 -9.85 11.06
N GLY A 62 22.70 -9.41 11.62
CA GLY A 62 23.47 -8.26 11.16
C GLY A 62 22.79 -6.91 11.42
N MET A 63 21.48 -6.91 11.54
CA MET A 63 20.63 -5.79 11.95
C MET A 63 19.36 -6.33 12.62
N ASP A 64 18.60 -5.46 13.26
CA ASP A 64 17.32 -5.84 13.86
C ASP A 64 16.25 -5.95 12.78
N ILE A 65 15.50 -7.04 12.79
CA ILE A 65 14.46 -7.36 11.81
C ILE A 65 13.16 -7.62 12.56
N ALA A 66 12.11 -6.88 12.23
CA ALA A 66 10.76 -7.13 12.70
C ALA A 66 9.99 -7.94 11.66
N ILE A 67 9.59 -9.16 12.03
CA ILE A 67 8.76 -10.04 11.19
C ILE A 67 7.30 -9.67 11.42
N LEU A 68 6.57 -9.45 10.33
CA LEU A 68 5.19 -8.99 10.35
C LEU A 68 4.22 -10.10 9.92
N ASP A 69 2.93 -9.97 10.31
CA ASP A 69 1.83 -10.80 9.83
C ASP A 69 1.33 -10.44 8.42
N VAL A 70 2.03 -9.53 7.76
CA VAL A 70 1.85 -9.19 6.35
C VAL A 70 3.11 -9.52 5.55
N SER A 71 2.98 -9.55 4.23
CA SER A 71 4.05 -9.92 3.30
C SER A 71 4.09 -8.92 2.16
N ALA A 72 5.28 -8.52 1.75
CA ALA A 72 5.47 -7.73 0.53
C ALA A 72 4.99 -8.52 -0.69
N GLU A 73 5.34 -9.82 -0.77
CA GLU A 73 4.95 -10.70 -1.87
C GLU A 73 3.42 -10.92 -1.94
N ALA A 74 2.80 -11.25 -0.80
CA ALA A 74 1.40 -11.64 -0.78
C ALA A 74 0.43 -10.44 -0.69
N HIS A 75 0.82 -9.36 -0.03
CA HIS A 75 -0.09 -8.27 0.32
C HIS A 75 0.28 -6.91 -0.28
N MET A 76 1.54 -6.70 -0.68
CA MET A 76 2.04 -5.46 -1.28
C MET A 76 2.94 -5.76 -2.50
N PRO A 77 2.48 -6.55 -3.50
CA PRO A 77 3.36 -7.04 -4.56
C PRO A 77 3.96 -5.92 -5.42
N ASP A 78 3.33 -4.75 -5.49
CA ASP A 78 3.88 -3.62 -6.23
C ASP A 78 5.15 -3.05 -5.59
N THR A 79 5.38 -3.25 -4.28
CA THR A 79 6.65 -2.88 -3.64
C THR A 79 7.84 -3.67 -4.19
N LEU A 80 7.58 -4.84 -4.77
CA LEU A 80 8.59 -5.70 -5.42
C LEU A 80 8.61 -5.54 -6.94
N ALA A 81 7.43 -5.46 -7.57
CA ALA A 81 7.30 -5.40 -9.03
C ALA A 81 7.67 -4.01 -9.61
N MET A 82 7.34 -2.95 -8.90
CA MET A 82 7.69 -1.56 -9.20
C MET A 82 8.31 -0.93 -7.95
N PRO A 83 9.57 -1.26 -7.61
CA PRO A 83 10.13 -1.05 -6.29
C PRO A 83 9.90 0.36 -5.74
N TYR A 84 9.18 0.45 -4.65
CA TYR A 84 9.03 1.64 -3.83
C TYR A 84 8.99 1.26 -2.35
N ARG A 85 9.35 2.19 -1.49
CA ARG A 85 9.26 2.04 -0.06
C ARG A 85 7.93 2.64 0.41
N ALA A 86 7.03 1.79 0.92
CA ALA A 86 5.75 2.25 1.45
C ALA A 86 5.98 3.17 2.66
N GLU A 87 5.20 4.23 2.79
CA GLU A 87 5.22 5.08 3.97
C GLU A 87 4.65 4.32 5.17
N VAL A 88 5.34 4.40 6.31
CA VAL A 88 4.89 3.83 7.58
C VAL A 88 4.60 4.96 8.56
N ARG A 89 3.39 4.96 9.10
CA ARG A 89 2.93 5.99 10.04
C ARG A 89 3.85 6.11 11.24
N GLY A 90 4.38 7.31 11.45
CA GLY A 90 5.26 7.60 12.58
C GLY A 90 6.68 7.06 12.46
N ALA A 91 7.03 6.37 11.37
CA ALA A 91 8.40 5.95 11.09
C ALA A 91 9.18 7.03 10.31
N GLY A 92 10.50 6.92 10.36
CA GLY A 92 11.45 7.72 9.57
C GLY A 92 12.27 6.86 8.62
N GLU A 93 13.20 7.49 7.92
CA GLU A 93 14.22 6.80 7.14
C GLU A 93 15.15 5.99 8.04
N ALA A 94 15.82 4.99 7.48
CA ALA A 94 16.78 4.18 8.22
C ALA A 94 17.84 5.08 8.89
N GLY A 95 17.99 4.97 10.20
CA GLY A 95 18.95 5.77 10.99
C GLY A 95 18.50 7.20 11.32
N GLU A 96 17.34 7.65 10.85
CA GLU A 96 16.82 8.99 11.21
C GLU A 96 16.38 9.07 12.67
N LYS A 97 15.85 7.95 13.20
CA LYS A 97 15.39 7.82 14.60
C LYS A 97 16.23 6.77 15.33
N PRO A 98 16.12 6.71 16.68
CA PRO A 98 17.02 5.89 17.49
C PRO A 98 17.00 4.38 17.20
N TYR A 99 15.87 3.83 16.76
CA TYR A 99 15.68 2.39 16.59
C TYR A 99 15.37 2.04 15.15
N THR A 100 16.31 1.41 14.46
CA THR A 100 16.14 1.00 13.04
C THR A 100 15.86 -0.48 12.94
N TYR A 101 14.82 -0.83 12.16
CA TYR A 101 14.43 -2.20 11.86
C TYR A 101 14.23 -2.38 10.37
N ARG A 102 14.62 -3.56 9.87
CA ARG A 102 14.09 -4.08 8.61
C ARG A 102 12.71 -4.67 8.86
N LEU A 103 11.70 -4.26 8.12
CA LEU A 103 10.39 -4.86 8.17
C LEU A 103 10.32 -5.99 7.15
N GLY A 104 10.17 -7.22 7.63
CA GLY A 104 10.12 -8.44 6.83
C GLY A 104 8.76 -9.11 6.90
N GLY A 105 8.39 -9.77 5.80
CA GLY A 105 7.19 -10.60 5.74
C GLY A 105 7.43 -12.01 6.27
N ASN A 106 6.41 -12.84 6.15
CA ASN A 106 6.38 -14.20 6.70
C ASN A 106 6.32 -15.29 5.62
N THR A 107 6.66 -14.97 4.36
CA THR A 107 6.75 -15.95 3.28
C THR A 107 8.17 -16.48 3.10
N CYS A 108 8.33 -17.53 2.29
CA CYS A 108 9.64 -18.10 1.96
C CYS A 108 10.42 -17.29 0.91
N LEU A 109 9.85 -16.22 0.34
CA LEU A 109 10.56 -15.38 -0.61
C LEU A 109 11.71 -14.65 0.09
N ALA A 110 12.94 -14.84 -0.38
CA ALA A 110 14.11 -14.16 0.20
C ALA A 110 14.04 -12.63 0.14
N GLY A 111 13.27 -12.09 -0.80
CA GLY A 111 13.00 -10.65 -0.95
C GLY A 111 11.70 -10.17 -0.31
N ASP A 112 11.08 -10.95 0.59
CA ASP A 112 9.86 -10.54 1.29
C ASP A 112 10.15 -9.47 2.36
N ILE A 113 10.56 -8.30 1.88
CA ILE A 113 11.05 -7.17 2.69
C ILE A 113 10.31 -5.91 2.23
N MET A 114 9.68 -5.20 3.19
CA MET A 114 9.00 -3.95 2.93
C MET A 114 9.96 -2.75 2.92
N GLY A 115 11.08 -2.85 3.62
CA GLY A 115 12.11 -1.82 3.70
C GLY A 115 12.72 -1.68 5.10
N ASP A 116 13.66 -0.73 5.21
CA ASP A 116 14.31 -0.37 6.48
C ASP A 116 13.68 0.94 6.99
N TYR A 117 13.26 0.94 8.26
CA TYR A 117 12.54 2.05 8.90
C TYR A 117 13.10 2.33 10.28
N SER A 118 13.00 3.56 10.74
CA SER A 118 13.39 3.92 12.10
C SER A 118 12.22 4.45 12.92
N PHE A 119 12.27 4.20 14.22
CA PHE A 119 11.20 4.50 15.17
C PHE A 119 11.74 5.26 16.39
N ASP A 120 10.86 6.03 17.05
CA ASP A 120 11.21 6.78 18.27
C ASP A 120 11.36 5.86 19.49
N GLN A 121 10.69 4.71 19.47
CA GLN A 121 10.74 3.69 20.52
C GLN A 121 11.07 2.33 19.92
N PRO A 122 11.68 1.42 20.71
CA PRO A 122 11.94 0.07 20.24
C PRO A 122 10.61 -0.66 19.98
N LEU A 123 10.54 -1.37 18.85
CA LEU A 123 9.41 -2.22 18.52
C LEU A 123 9.34 -3.43 19.47
N LYS A 124 8.12 -3.91 19.68
CA LYS A 124 7.81 -5.11 20.49
C LYS A 124 6.85 -6.01 19.72
N VAL A 125 6.88 -7.29 20.01
CA VAL A 125 5.87 -8.25 19.52
C VAL A 125 4.47 -7.76 19.90
N GLY A 126 3.57 -7.72 18.90
CA GLY A 126 2.22 -7.21 19.02
C GLY A 126 2.03 -5.74 18.64
N ASP A 127 3.12 -4.97 18.49
CA ASP A 127 3.02 -3.58 18.00
C ASP A 127 2.40 -3.54 16.61
N LYS A 128 1.67 -2.45 16.34
CA LYS A 128 1.01 -2.25 15.05
C LYS A 128 1.87 -1.38 14.14
N ILE A 129 2.09 -1.87 12.94
CA ILE A 129 2.72 -1.14 11.83
C ILE A 129 1.64 -0.74 10.86
N VAL A 130 1.57 0.54 10.52
CA VAL A 130 0.53 1.08 9.63
C VAL A 130 1.21 1.57 8.35
N PHE A 131 1.07 0.80 7.28
CA PHE A 131 1.51 1.18 5.95
C PHE A 131 0.44 2.07 5.33
N GLU A 132 0.81 3.31 5.01
CA GLU A 132 -0.11 4.27 4.42
C GLU A 132 -0.39 3.96 2.95
N ASP A 133 -1.56 4.39 2.51
CA ASP A 133 -1.94 4.41 1.11
C ASP A 133 -1.91 3.04 0.41
N GLN A 134 -2.51 2.03 1.06
CA GLN A 134 -2.51 0.64 0.62
C GLN A 134 -3.89 0.13 0.17
N ILE A 135 -4.77 1.01 -0.33
CA ILE A 135 -6.15 0.62 -0.68
C ILE A 135 -6.35 0.25 -2.16
N HIS A 136 -5.59 0.86 -3.09
CA HIS A 136 -5.84 0.66 -4.51
C HIS A 136 -5.19 -0.62 -5.05
N TYR A 137 -4.05 -0.57 -5.77
CA TYR A 137 -3.45 -1.77 -6.35
C TYR A 137 -3.06 -2.82 -5.32
N THR A 138 -2.59 -2.43 -4.15
CA THR A 138 -2.21 -3.32 -3.06
C THR A 138 -3.36 -4.24 -2.68
N MET A 139 -4.54 -3.68 -2.39
CA MET A 139 -5.69 -4.48 -1.94
C MET A 139 -6.21 -5.45 -3.01
N VAL A 140 -6.16 -5.07 -4.30
CA VAL A 140 -6.72 -5.90 -5.39
C VAL A 140 -5.72 -6.89 -5.98
N LYS A 141 -4.42 -6.75 -5.70
CA LYS A 141 -3.36 -7.64 -6.17
C LYS A 141 -2.91 -8.68 -5.13
N THR A 142 -3.57 -8.74 -3.97
CA THR A 142 -3.21 -9.71 -2.92
C THR A 142 -3.27 -11.14 -3.41
N THR A 143 -2.34 -11.95 -2.93
CA THR A 143 -2.26 -13.39 -3.18
C THR A 143 -2.31 -14.18 -1.87
N THR A 144 -2.41 -15.49 -1.97
CA THR A 144 -2.31 -16.42 -0.84
C THR A 144 -1.02 -17.24 -0.92
N PHE A 145 0.06 -16.64 -1.43
CA PHE A 145 1.36 -17.31 -1.51
C PHE A 145 1.79 -17.85 -0.15
N ASN A 146 2.30 -19.07 -0.13
CA ASN A 146 2.60 -19.84 1.10
C ASN A 146 1.41 -20.09 2.05
N GLY A 147 0.16 -19.89 1.60
CA GLY A 147 -1.01 -20.00 2.44
C GLY A 147 -1.19 -18.80 3.40
N VAL A 148 -0.51 -17.69 3.16
CA VAL A 148 -0.68 -16.48 3.96
C VAL A 148 -2.10 -15.95 3.78
N GLN A 149 -2.77 -15.68 4.90
CA GLN A 149 -4.15 -15.20 4.92
C GLN A 149 -4.25 -13.78 4.36
N HIS A 150 -5.26 -13.52 3.55
CA HIS A 150 -5.55 -12.15 3.11
C HIS A 150 -5.86 -11.23 4.30
N PRO A 151 -5.42 -9.97 4.27
CA PRO A 151 -5.83 -8.97 5.25
C PRO A 151 -7.34 -8.80 5.26
N SER A 152 -7.94 -8.73 6.43
CA SER A 152 -9.36 -8.41 6.57
C SER A 152 -9.65 -7.01 6.07
N ILE A 153 -10.86 -6.81 5.52
CA ILE A 153 -11.30 -5.51 5.00
C ILE A 153 -12.25 -4.88 6.01
N ALA A 154 -11.93 -3.68 6.46
CA ALA A 154 -12.76 -2.93 7.39
C ALA A 154 -12.91 -1.47 6.97
N ILE A 155 -13.94 -0.80 7.47
CA ILE A 155 -14.18 0.62 7.29
C ILE A 155 -14.09 1.30 8.65
N TRP A 156 -13.25 2.34 8.75
CA TRP A 156 -13.27 3.25 9.89
C TRP A 156 -14.35 4.30 9.65
N THR A 157 -15.40 4.26 10.45
CA THR A 157 -16.56 5.13 10.26
C THR A 157 -16.32 6.53 10.85
N LYS A 158 -17.16 7.49 10.46
CA LYS A 158 -17.12 8.86 11.02
C LYS A 158 -17.39 8.91 12.53
N ASP A 159 -18.07 7.89 13.05
CA ASP A 159 -18.39 7.75 14.49
C ASP A 159 -17.27 7.04 15.27
N ASN A 160 -16.07 6.95 14.70
CA ASN A 160 -14.92 6.24 15.26
C ASN A 160 -15.19 4.76 15.58
N GLN A 161 -16.00 4.09 14.75
CA GLN A 161 -16.26 2.67 14.85
C GLN A 161 -15.49 1.91 13.75
N LEU A 162 -14.92 0.77 14.08
CA LEU A 162 -14.38 -0.16 13.10
C LEU A 162 -15.51 -1.10 12.65
N LYS A 163 -15.91 -0.98 11.39
CA LYS A 163 -16.90 -1.87 10.77
C LYS A 163 -16.18 -2.91 9.91
N MET A 164 -16.20 -4.16 10.34
CA MET A 164 -15.69 -5.27 9.52
C MET A 164 -16.58 -5.45 8.30
N VAL A 165 -15.97 -5.44 7.13
CA VAL A 165 -16.63 -5.66 5.82
C VAL A 165 -16.46 -7.10 5.40
N ARG A 166 -15.24 -7.64 5.50
CA ARG A 166 -14.91 -9.00 5.14
C ARG A 166 -13.73 -9.51 5.98
N GLU A 167 -13.87 -10.73 6.44
CA GLU A 167 -12.79 -11.53 7.00
C GLU A 167 -12.48 -12.67 6.03
N PHE A 168 -11.21 -13.04 5.94
CA PHE A 168 -10.74 -14.17 5.14
C PHE A 168 -10.22 -15.27 6.05
N GLY A 169 -10.34 -16.50 5.60
CA GLY A 169 -9.92 -17.66 6.37
C GLY A 169 -9.37 -18.78 5.49
N TYR A 170 -9.18 -19.95 6.09
CA TYR A 170 -8.65 -21.12 5.40
C TYR A 170 -9.49 -21.54 4.19
N GLU A 171 -10.81 -21.38 4.23
CA GLU A 171 -11.69 -21.75 3.12
C GLU A 171 -11.45 -20.91 1.87
N ASP A 172 -11.04 -19.63 2.01
CA ASP A 172 -10.68 -18.78 0.88
C ASP A 172 -9.45 -19.33 0.15
N PHE A 173 -8.46 -19.84 0.89
CA PHE A 173 -7.27 -20.49 0.33
C PHE A 173 -7.62 -21.84 -0.29
N LYS A 174 -8.30 -22.71 0.44
CA LYS A 174 -8.66 -24.06 0.02
C LYS A 174 -9.51 -24.05 -1.26
N ASN A 175 -10.59 -23.26 -1.28
CA ASN A 175 -11.54 -23.22 -2.40
C ASN A 175 -10.94 -22.64 -3.69
N ARG A 176 -9.78 -21.99 -3.62
CA ARG A 176 -9.04 -21.54 -4.80
C ARG A 176 -8.27 -22.68 -5.45
N LEU A 177 -7.88 -23.69 -4.69
CA LEU A 177 -6.98 -24.77 -5.12
C LEU A 177 -7.68 -26.08 -5.42
N SER A 178 -8.94 -26.23 -5.07
CA SER A 178 -9.73 -27.48 -5.19
C SER A 178 -11.06 -27.30 -5.91
#